data_d47b540699ced8469e76779a64580b6e
#
_entry.id   d47b540699ced8469e76779a64580b6e
#
_cell.length_a   1.000
_cell.length_b   1.000
_cell.length_c   1.000
_cell.angle_alpha   90.00
_cell.angle_beta   90.00
_cell.angle_gamma   90.00
#
_symmetry.space_group_name_H-M   'P 1'
#
loop_
_entity.id
_entity.type
_entity.pdbx_description
1 polymer ?
#
loop_
_entity_poly.entity_id
_entity_poly.type
_entity_poly.pdbx_seq_one_letter_code
_entity_poly.pdbx_strand_id
1 'polypeptide(L)'
;CDDAEMGGCMDATACNYDASSTQDDGSCDYCSCLRAPVAYTLTVEASTPVAALGTTYRFYVDMIDSSDKFSAIFGNDQAPLQITTPDGVFNSPFNSSWSASGINPAFLPLFPDMADDTYATVGLNGPASTSGLPEAADPSLVEDSSQPISPYFLTDGATSLLSNSLTGASYYVLNTAANGLPDANLRVLVLQVTTTGSISGVLNYQVFPLGVGADQVQISMPFDGVGTFGGDVADPACGCTDATACNFDDTATYDDGSCTVNDACGVCGGSGIPEGDCDCDGNVLDEC
;
A
#
# COMPACT_ATOMS: atom_id res chain seq x y z
N CYS A 1 -28.85 31.88 28.75
CA CYS A 1 -27.92 31.40 27.70
C CYS A 1 -27.64 29.95 28.06
N ASP A 2 -28.32 29.02 27.38
CA ASP A 2 -28.02 27.60 27.47
C ASP A 2 -26.71 27.41 26.73
N ASP A 3 -25.61 27.16 27.43
CA ASP A 3 -24.43 26.55 26.82
C ASP A 3 -24.89 25.17 26.38
N ALA A 4 -25.10 25.00 25.09
CA ALA A 4 -25.40 23.71 24.52
C ALA A 4 -24.20 22.79 24.81
N GLU A 5 -24.42 21.79 25.68
CA GLU A 5 -23.43 20.74 25.92
C GLU A 5 -23.15 20.07 24.57
N MET A 6 -21.93 20.23 24.08
CA MET A 6 -21.51 19.55 22.86
C MET A 6 -20.98 18.17 23.26
N GLY A 7 -21.78 17.13 22.97
CA GLY A 7 -21.36 15.75 23.14
C GLY A 7 -20.35 15.36 22.06
N GLY A 8 -19.38 14.53 22.40
CA GLY A 8 -18.37 13.98 21.50
C GLY A 8 -17.27 13.27 22.28
N CYS A 9 -16.36 12.62 21.58
CA CYS A 9 -15.26 11.90 22.21
C CYS A 9 -14.24 12.87 22.82
N MET A 10 -14.01 12.76 24.14
CA MET A 10 -13.05 13.57 24.90
C MET A 10 -11.69 12.86 25.12
N ASP A 11 -11.52 11.63 24.68
CA ASP A 11 -10.26 10.90 24.79
C ASP A 11 -9.31 11.28 23.65
N ALA A 12 -8.20 11.94 23.99
CA ALA A 12 -7.18 12.38 23.01
C ALA A 12 -6.48 11.22 22.28
N THR A 13 -6.66 9.98 22.71
CA THR A 13 -6.13 8.79 22.04
C THR A 13 -7.10 8.18 21.05
N ALA A 14 -8.37 8.61 21.07
CA ALA A 14 -9.38 8.15 20.12
C ALA A 14 -9.25 8.83 18.77
N CYS A 15 -9.65 8.11 17.72
CA CYS A 15 -9.59 8.54 16.33
C CYS A 15 -10.49 9.73 16.01
N ASN A 16 -11.61 9.82 16.72
CA ASN A 16 -12.61 10.86 16.57
C ASN A 16 -12.59 11.86 17.75
N TYR A 17 -11.42 12.04 18.38
CA TYR A 17 -11.25 13.04 19.44
C TYR A 17 -11.72 14.42 18.99
N ASP A 18 -12.61 15.04 19.76
CA ASP A 18 -13.08 16.39 19.53
C ASP A 18 -12.71 17.30 20.72
N ALA A 19 -11.68 18.13 20.51
CA ALA A 19 -11.22 19.08 21.52
C ALA A 19 -12.25 20.16 21.88
N SER A 20 -13.34 20.28 21.12
CA SER A 20 -14.45 21.22 21.39
C SER A 20 -15.57 20.62 22.22
N SER A 21 -15.58 19.30 22.42
CA SER A 21 -16.56 18.60 23.24
C SER A 21 -16.43 19.01 24.70
N THR A 22 -17.58 19.24 25.35
CA THR A 22 -17.68 19.59 26.75
C THR A 22 -18.24 18.43 27.60
N GLN A 23 -18.77 17.40 26.96
CA GLN A 23 -19.25 16.17 27.56
C GLN A 23 -18.88 14.97 26.69
N ASP A 24 -18.33 13.93 27.33
CA ASP A 24 -18.10 12.65 26.68
C ASP A 24 -19.44 11.94 26.45
N ASP A 25 -19.75 11.63 25.23
CA ASP A 25 -20.99 10.95 24.82
C ASP A 25 -20.81 9.43 24.60
N GLY A 26 -19.61 8.91 24.89
CA GLY A 26 -19.27 7.50 24.70
C GLY A 26 -19.03 7.12 23.22
N SER A 27 -18.92 8.10 22.32
CA SER A 27 -18.72 7.86 20.88
C SER A 27 -17.26 7.65 20.51
N CYS A 28 -16.32 7.50 21.46
CA CYS A 28 -14.90 7.33 21.16
C CYS A 28 -14.65 6.11 20.29
N ASP A 29 -13.98 6.35 19.16
CA ASP A 29 -13.58 5.33 18.20
C ASP A 29 -12.06 5.19 18.23
N TYR A 30 -11.57 4.03 18.61
CA TYR A 30 -10.14 3.73 18.70
C TYR A 30 -9.61 2.94 17.51
N CYS A 31 -10.49 2.59 16.57
CA CYS A 31 -10.16 1.70 15.47
C CYS A 31 -10.14 2.36 14.10
N SER A 32 -10.98 3.35 13.84
CA SER A 32 -11.09 3.93 12.48
C SER A 32 -9.82 4.67 12.03
N CYS A 33 -9.00 5.17 12.94
CA CYS A 33 -7.72 5.79 12.60
C CYS A 33 -6.60 4.77 12.35
N LEU A 34 -6.77 3.54 12.81
CA LEU A 34 -5.88 2.44 12.46
C LEU A 34 -6.19 1.93 11.04
N ARG A 35 -7.36 2.29 10.53
CA ARG A 35 -7.89 2.04 9.18
C ARG A 35 -7.60 3.18 8.21
N ALA A 36 -6.55 3.97 8.36
CA ALA A 36 -6.16 4.82 7.25
C ALA A 36 -5.85 3.86 6.08
N PRO A 37 -6.71 3.75 5.04
CA PRO A 37 -6.38 2.94 3.90
C PRO A 37 -5.03 3.46 3.43
N VAL A 38 -4.07 2.54 3.17
CA VAL A 38 -2.88 2.95 2.43
C VAL A 38 -3.43 3.38 1.08
N ALA A 39 -3.48 4.69 0.90
CA ALA A 39 -4.21 5.33 -0.18
C ALA A 39 -3.70 4.90 -1.56
N TYR A 40 -2.47 4.36 -1.63
CA TYR A 40 -1.77 3.99 -2.85
C TYR A 40 -1.19 2.58 -2.66
N THR A 41 -1.86 1.57 -3.22
CA THR A 41 -1.47 0.17 -3.10
C THR A 41 -0.41 -0.21 -4.14
N LEU A 42 0.22 -1.36 -3.94
CA LEU A 42 1.14 -1.96 -4.89
C LEU A 42 0.51 -3.25 -5.44
N THR A 43 0.22 -3.29 -6.74
CA THR A 43 -0.24 -4.50 -7.41
C THR A 43 0.92 -5.14 -8.20
N VAL A 44 1.17 -6.41 -7.94
CA VAL A 44 2.14 -7.24 -8.65
C VAL A 44 1.40 -8.26 -9.49
N GLU A 45 1.53 -8.15 -10.81
CA GLU A 45 0.94 -9.06 -11.79
C GLU A 45 2.00 -9.98 -12.39
N ALA A 46 1.64 -11.22 -12.66
CA ALA A 46 2.48 -12.20 -13.32
C ALA A 46 1.99 -12.51 -14.73
N SER A 47 2.92 -12.69 -15.65
CA SER A 47 2.64 -13.13 -17.01
C SER A 47 3.72 -14.11 -17.50
N THR A 48 3.39 -14.87 -18.55
CA THR A 48 4.37 -15.70 -19.24
C THR A 48 5.29 -14.79 -20.07
N PRO A 49 6.62 -14.92 -19.95
CA PRO A 49 7.57 -14.22 -20.79
C PRO A 49 7.38 -14.53 -22.28
N VAL A 50 7.78 -13.61 -23.15
CA VAL A 50 7.73 -13.76 -24.61
C VAL A 50 8.75 -14.78 -25.10
N ALA A 51 9.97 -14.74 -24.57
CA ALA A 51 11.08 -15.57 -24.99
C ALA A 51 11.98 -16.08 -23.86
N ALA A 52 12.06 -15.35 -22.73
CA ALA A 52 12.82 -15.78 -21.56
C ALA A 52 12.15 -16.95 -20.84
N LEU A 53 12.86 -17.57 -19.89
CA LEU A 53 12.30 -18.60 -19.01
C LEU A 53 11.73 -17.96 -17.74
N GLY A 54 10.74 -18.63 -17.13
CA GLY A 54 10.20 -18.24 -15.83
C GLY A 54 8.93 -17.42 -15.92
N THR A 55 8.85 -16.37 -15.14
CA THR A 55 7.68 -15.49 -14.98
C THR A 55 8.12 -14.03 -15.04
N THR A 56 7.40 -13.23 -15.81
CA THR A 56 7.55 -11.77 -15.82
C THR A 56 6.57 -11.15 -14.84
N TYR A 57 7.09 -10.47 -13.83
CA TYR A 57 6.34 -9.72 -12.83
C TYR A 57 6.34 -8.25 -13.19
N ARG A 58 5.17 -7.63 -13.17
CA ARG A 58 4.97 -6.19 -13.35
C ARG A 58 4.40 -5.56 -12.11
N PHE A 59 5.03 -4.50 -11.66
CA PHE A 59 4.69 -3.80 -10.44
C PHE A 59 3.99 -2.49 -10.78
N TYR A 60 2.79 -2.34 -10.29
CA TYR A 60 1.97 -1.16 -10.49
C TYR A 60 1.69 -0.50 -9.15
N VAL A 61 1.86 0.82 -9.08
CA VAL A 61 1.31 1.61 -7.99
C VAL A 61 -0.10 2.05 -8.39
N ASP A 62 -1.09 1.63 -7.60
CA ASP A 62 -2.49 1.96 -7.82
C ASP A 62 -2.77 3.35 -7.24
N MET A 63 -3.39 4.20 -8.04
CA MET A 63 -3.73 5.57 -7.70
C MET A 63 -5.21 5.68 -7.34
N ILE A 64 -5.58 6.75 -6.64
CA ILE A 64 -6.95 7.01 -6.21
C ILE A 64 -7.65 7.93 -7.21
N ASP A 65 -6.91 8.90 -7.75
CA ASP A 65 -7.41 9.90 -8.67
C ASP A 65 -6.57 9.95 -9.95
N SER A 66 -7.20 10.24 -11.08
CA SER A 66 -6.53 10.34 -12.38
C SER A 66 -5.54 11.50 -12.48
N SER A 67 -5.57 12.44 -11.55
CA SER A 67 -4.64 13.56 -11.43
C SER A 67 -3.51 13.32 -10.44
N ASP A 68 -3.52 12.21 -9.69
CA ASP A 68 -2.40 11.79 -8.86
C ASP A 68 -1.15 11.56 -9.72
N LYS A 69 0.01 11.85 -9.17
CA LYS A 69 1.27 11.62 -9.89
C LYS A 69 2.23 10.77 -9.10
N PHE A 70 2.64 9.67 -9.69
CA PHE A 70 3.80 8.93 -9.23
C PHE A 70 5.07 9.72 -9.52
N SER A 71 5.99 9.77 -8.55
CA SER A 71 7.24 10.49 -8.69
C SER A 71 8.46 9.59 -8.69
N ALA A 72 8.61 8.73 -7.67
CA ALA A 72 9.86 8.03 -7.43
C ALA A 72 9.67 6.66 -6.78
N ILE A 73 10.60 5.74 -7.05
CA ILE A 73 11.00 4.66 -6.15
C ILE A 73 12.29 5.12 -5.46
N PHE A 74 12.40 4.86 -4.16
CA PHE A 74 13.57 5.28 -3.38
C PHE A 74 13.94 4.28 -2.30
N GLY A 75 15.18 4.34 -1.82
CA GLY A 75 15.67 3.60 -0.66
C GLY A 75 16.75 4.38 0.06
N ASN A 76 16.75 4.31 1.39
CA ASN A 76 17.77 4.90 2.25
C ASN A 76 17.85 4.15 3.58
N ASP A 77 18.60 4.65 4.55
CA ASP A 77 18.78 4.06 5.88
C ASP A 77 17.52 4.10 6.76
N GLN A 78 16.55 4.99 6.46
CA GLN A 78 15.28 5.10 7.18
C GLN A 78 14.16 4.27 6.53
N ALA A 79 14.23 4.11 5.21
CA ALA A 79 13.30 3.35 4.41
C ALA A 79 14.09 2.45 3.42
N PRO A 80 14.58 1.28 3.86
CA PRO A 80 15.34 0.39 3.01
C PRO A 80 14.51 -0.11 1.82
N LEU A 81 15.03 0.07 0.59
CA LEU A 81 14.51 -0.55 -0.61
C LEU A 81 15.17 -1.92 -0.78
N GLN A 82 14.38 -2.95 -0.93
CA GLN A 82 14.87 -4.31 -1.11
C GLN A 82 14.04 -5.10 -2.10
N ILE A 83 14.71 -5.80 -3.03
CA ILE A 83 14.11 -6.83 -3.89
C ILE A 83 14.98 -8.07 -3.79
N THR A 84 14.38 -9.22 -3.62
CA THR A 84 15.04 -10.52 -3.54
C THR A 84 14.48 -11.45 -4.61
N THR A 85 15.37 -11.98 -5.45
CA THR A 85 15.10 -12.95 -6.52
C THR A 85 16.12 -14.07 -6.44
N PRO A 86 15.91 -15.09 -5.58
CA PRO A 86 16.93 -16.10 -5.26
C PRO A 86 17.52 -16.82 -6.47
N ASP A 87 16.70 -17.04 -7.51
CA ASP A 87 17.12 -17.73 -8.74
C ASP A 87 17.68 -16.79 -9.82
N GLY A 88 17.87 -15.52 -9.45
CA GLY A 88 18.37 -14.48 -10.34
C GLY A 88 17.31 -13.90 -11.27
N VAL A 89 17.58 -12.71 -11.76
CA VAL A 89 16.73 -12.04 -12.76
C VAL A 89 17.26 -12.29 -14.18
N PHE A 90 16.36 -12.22 -15.15
CA PHE A 90 16.72 -12.19 -16.56
C PHE A 90 16.97 -10.74 -16.98
N ASN A 91 18.17 -10.49 -17.53
CA ASN A 91 18.53 -9.24 -18.19
C ASN A 91 18.98 -9.51 -19.62
N SER A 92 18.26 -8.93 -20.59
CA SER A 92 18.55 -9.11 -22.01
C SER A 92 19.90 -8.47 -22.38
N PRO A 93 20.79 -9.17 -23.08
CA PRO A 93 22.05 -8.60 -23.55
C PRO A 93 21.86 -7.47 -24.57
N PHE A 94 20.64 -7.27 -25.06
CA PHE A 94 20.31 -6.25 -26.07
C PHE A 94 19.77 -4.96 -25.42
N ASN A 95 19.48 -4.96 -24.13
CA ASN A 95 19.22 -3.75 -23.36
C ASN A 95 20.44 -3.38 -22.50
N SER A 96 21.08 -2.28 -22.81
CA SER A 96 22.19 -1.73 -22.02
C SER A 96 21.77 -0.65 -21.04
N SER A 97 20.46 -0.38 -20.93
CA SER A 97 19.88 0.58 -19.98
C SER A 97 19.34 -0.14 -18.74
N TRP A 98 19.48 0.47 -17.59
CA TRP A 98 18.87 0.02 -16.34
C TRP A 98 17.34 0.23 -16.32
N SER A 99 16.81 0.95 -17.29
CA SER A 99 15.39 1.33 -17.36
C SER A 99 14.74 0.92 -18.68
N ALA A 100 13.42 1.01 -18.73
CA ALA A 100 12.63 0.77 -19.94
C ALA A 100 13.07 1.62 -21.14
N SER A 101 13.83 2.69 -20.92
CA SER A 101 14.33 3.55 -22.01
C SER A 101 15.21 2.82 -23.03
N GLY A 102 15.77 1.68 -22.67
CA GLY A 102 16.54 0.82 -23.58
C GLY A 102 15.70 -0.14 -24.42
N ILE A 103 14.42 -0.34 -24.11
CA ILE A 103 13.52 -1.26 -24.80
C ILE A 103 12.96 -0.58 -26.05
N ASN A 104 13.73 -0.58 -27.14
CA ASN A 104 13.26 0.03 -28.38
C ASN A 104 12.29 -0.90 -29.14
N PRO A 105 11.01 -0.48 -29.32
CA PRO A 105 10.00 -1.29 -30.00
C PRO A 105 10.38 -1.77 -31.39
N ALA A 106 11.22 -1.03 -32.10
CA ALA A 106 11.68 -1.40 -33.44
C ALA A 106 12.56 -2.66 -33.47
N PHE A 107 13.19 -3.01 -32.36
CA PHE A 107 14.06 -4.17 -32.23
C PHE A 107 13.36 -5.42 -31.66
N LEU A 108 12.20 -5.29 -31.04
CA LEU A 108 11.45 -6.42 -30.45
C LEU A 108 11.15 -7.55 -31.44
N PRO A 109 10.85 -7.31 -32.73
CA PRO A 109 10.67 -8.39 -33.71
C PRO A 109 11.93 -9.20 -33.97
N LEU A 110 13.13 -8.62 -33.76
CA LEU A 110 14.42 -9.27 -33.97
C LEU A 110 14.99 -9.85 -32.67
N PHE A 111 14.72 -9.23 -31.56
CA PHE A 111 15.18 -9.57 -30.22
C PHE A 111 14.01 -9.61 -29.26
N PRO A 112 13.12 -10.62 -29.33
CA PRO A 112 11.89 -10.68 -28.56
C PRO A 112 12.13 -10.80 -27.05
N ASP A 113 13.29 -11.31 -26.63
CA ASP A 113 13.72 -11.40 -25.24
C ASP A 113 13.90 -10.04 -24.57
N MET A 114 14.09 -8.96 -25.34
CA MET A 114 14.09 -7.61 -24.78
C MET A 114 12.73 -7.23 -24.12
N ALA A 115 11.63 -7.85 -24.53
CA ALA A 115 10.32 -7.61 -23.92
C ALA A 115 10.25 -8.16 -22.48
N ASP A 116 11.08 -9.16 -22.18
CA ASP A 116 11.12 -9.86 -20.90
C ASP A 116 12.19 -9.32 -19.95
N ASP A 117 12.92 -8.29 -20.38
CA ASP A 117 14.01 -7.70 -19.63
C ASP A 117 13.57 -7.19 -18.24
N THR A 118 14.48 -7.24 -17.27
CA THR A 118 14.28 -6.66 -15.95
C THR A 118 14.69 -5.19 -15.99
N TYR A 119 13.74 -4.29 -15.76
CA TYR A 119 14.00 -2.85 -15.84
C TYR A 119 13.17 -2.03 -14.84
N ALA A 120 13.73 -0.90 -14.41
CA ALA A 120 13.00 0.15 -13.70
C ALA A 120 12.26 1.05 -14.71
N THR A 121 11.13 1.61 -14.29
CA THR A 121 10.38 2.55 -15.13
C THR A 121 9.47 3.46 -14.32
N VAL A 122 8.88 4.43 -14.98
CA VAL A 122 7.72 5.18 -14.50
C VAL A 122 6.72 5.29 -15.66
N GLY A 123 5.62 4.58 -15.56
CA GLY A 123 4.48 4.65 -16.46
C GLY A 123 4.71 4.16 -17.90
N LEU A 124 5.94 3.75 -18.26
CA LEU A 124 6.31 3.39 -19.64
C LEU A 124 6.90 1.99 -19.68
N ASN A 125 6.70 1.28 -20.82
CA ASN A 125 7.33 0.00 -21.12
C ASN A 125 8.39 0.10 -22.24
N GLY A 126 8.85 1.32 -22.51
CA GLY A 126 9.85 1.65 -23.55
C GLY A 126 10.31 3.10 -23.42
N PRO A 127 11.14 3.60 -24.36
CA PRO A 127 11.62 4.99 -24.33
C PRO A 127 10.48 6.01 -24.38
N ALA A 128 10.62 7.09 -23.62
CA ALA A 128 9.68 8.21 -23.64
C ALA A 128 9.48 8.79 -25.04
N SER A 129 10.55 8.83 -25.84
CA SER A 129 10.53 9.33 -27.23
C SER A 129 9.64 8.53 -28.19
N THR A 130 9.33 7.27 -27.86
CA THR A 130 8.48 6.39 -28.69
C THR A 130 7.12 6.09 -28.03
N SER A 131 6.85 6.62 -26.84
CA SER A 131 5.61 6.38 -26.09
C SER A 131 4.36 6.98 -26.76
N GLY A 132 4.53 8.01 -27.57
CA GLY A 132 3.42 8.79 -28.12
C GLY A 132 2.76 9.73 -27.10
N LEU A 133 3.24 9.75 -25.86
CA LEU A 133 2.74 10.59 -24.79
C LEU A 133 3.52 11.92 -24.76
N PRO A 134 2.89 13.07 -25.03
CA PRO A 134 3.55 14.36 -24.90
C PRO A 134 4.10 14.59 -23.49
N GLU A 135 5.23 15.25 -23.35
CA GLU A 135 5.89 15.54 -22.08
C GLU A 135 6.30 14.31 -21.25
N ALA A 136 6.26 13.11 -21.85
CA ALA A 136 6.84 11.94 -21.20
C ALA A 136 8.37 12.09 -21.05
N ALA A 137 8.91 11.55 -19.97
CA ALA A 137 10.33 11.57 -19.68
C ALA A 137 10.83 10.18 -19.26
N ASP A 138 12.02 9.80 -19.75
CA ASP A 138 12.72 8.64 -19.21
C ASP A 138 13.11 8.91 -17.75
N PRO A 139 13.08 7.91 -16.86
CA PRO A 139 13.41 8.12 -15.46
C PRO A 139 14.91 8.48 -15.31
N SER A 140 15.17 9.35 -14.34
CA SER A 140 16.52 9.69 -13.87
C SER A 140 16.89 8.78 -12.69
N LEU A 141 18.17 8.45 -12.57
CA LEU A 141 18.73 7.64 -11.48
C LEU A 141 19.72 8.47 -10.66
N VAL A 142 19.59 8.42 -9.35
CA VAL A 142 20.59 8.85 -8.37
C VAL A 142 20.84 7.65 -7.46
N GLU A 143 22.11 7.30 -7.24
CA GLU A 143 22.46 6.16 -6.40
C GLU A 143 23.78 6.39 -5.65
N ASP A 144 23.88 5.78 -4.46
CA ASP A 144 25.11 5.71 -3.72
C ASP A 144 26.12 4.81 -4.46
N SER A 145 27.29 5.35 -4.81
CA SER A 145 28.32 4.61 -5.51
C SER A 145 28.86 3.40 -4.75
N SER A 146 28.70 3.37 -3.42
CA SER A 146 29.08 2.25 -2.57
C SER A 146 28.01 1.15 -2.50
N GLN A 147 26.76 1.48 -2.88
CA GLN A 147 25.62 0.57 -2.89
C GLN A 147 24.71 0.88 -4.08
N PRO A 148 25.19 0.72 -5.32
CA PRO A 148 24.41 1.04 -6.51
C PRO A 148 23.29 0.01 -6.75
N ILE A 149 22.14 0.48 -7.21
CA ILE A 149 20.99 -0.37 -7.58
C ILE A 149 20.97 -0.72 -9.07
N SER A 150 21.64 0.07 -9.91
CA SER A 150 21.69 -0.16 -11.37
C SER A 150 22.22 -1.53 -11.79
N PRO A 151 23.18 -2.18 -11.06
CA PRO A 151 23.67 -3.51 -11.45
C PRO A 151 22.57 -4.60 -11.45
N TYR A 152 21.53 -4.45 -10.64
CA TYR A 152 20.40 -5.39 -10.64
C TYR A 152 19.69 -5.45 -11.99
N PHE A 153 19.62 -4.33 -12.68
CA PHE A 153 18.98 -4.17 -13.99
C PHE A 153 19.93 -4.39 -15.18
N LEU A 154 21.20 -4.58 -14.93
CA LEU A 154 22.23 -4.68 -15.98
C LEU A 154 22.97 -6.02 -15.96
N THR A 155 22.80 -6.81 -14.91
CA THR A 155 23.53 -8.07 -14.72
C THR A 155 22.55 -9.23 -14.75
N ASP A 156 22.62 -10.05 -15.79
CA ASP A 156 21.85 -11.29 -15.85
C ASP A 156 22.19 -12.21 -14.67
N GLY A 157 21.17 -12.79 -14.05
CA GLY A 157 21.31 -13.60 -12.85
C GLY A 157 21.51 -12.82 -11.55
N ALA A 158 21.34 -11.51 -11.51
CA ALA A 158 21.38 -10.75 -10.26
C ALA A 158 20.28 -11.21 -9.29
N THR A 159 20.63 -11.47 -8.02
CA THR A 159 19.71 -12.09 -7.05
C THR A 159 19.08 -11.11 -6.07
N SER A 160 19.59 -9.89 -5.98
CA SER A 160 19.07 -8.90 -5.03
C SER A 160 19.38 -7.47 -5.45
N LEU A 161 18.45 -6.59 -5.11
CA LEU A 161 18.64 -5.14 -5.10
C LEU A 161 18.47 -4.69 -3.64
N LEU A 162 19.41 -3.87 -3.16
CA LEU A 162 19.36 -3.30 -1.81
C LEU A 162 19.84 -1.86 -1.84
N SER A 163 19.07 -0.95 -1.22
CA SER A 163 19.47 0.42 -0.94
C SER A 163 19.05 0.79 0.47
N ASN A 164 20.01 0.78 1.40
CA ASN A 164 19.84 1.10 2.82
C ASN A 164 20.97 1.96 3.39
N SER A 165 21.75 2.61 2.54
CA SER A 165 22.77 3.56 2.98
C SER A 165 22.16 4.93 3.27
N LEU A 166 22.90 5.78 3.98
CA LEU A 166 22.49 7.14 4.30
C LEU A 166 22.22 7.98 3.04
N THR A 167 23.01 7.81 1.98
CA THR A 167 22.82 8.49 0.69
C THR A 167 21.63 7.88 -0.07
N GLY A 168 21.52 6.55 -0.05
CA GLY A 168 20.46 5.81 -0.70
C GLY A 168 20.52 5.81 -2.22
N ALA A 169 19.39 5.42 -2.81
CA ALA A 169 19.16 5.45 -4.25
C ALA A 169 17.72 5.84 -4.56
N SER A 170 17.52 6.43 -5.75
CA SER A 170 16.18 6.75 -6.25
C SER A 170 16.19 6.78 -7.77
N TYR A 171 15.14 6.19 -8.39
CA TYR A 171 14.79 6.50 -9.77
C TYR A 171 13.44 7.23 -9.81
N TYR A 172 13.37 8.25 -10.64
CA TYR A 172 12.26 9.19 -10.57
C TYR A 172 12.02 9.91 -11.90
N VAL A 173 10.82 10.49 -12.01
CA VAL A 173 10.51 11.52 -13.00
C VAL A 173 10.09 12.81 -12.28
N LEU A 174 10.30 13.94 -12.95
CA LEU A 174 9.84 15.23 -12.42
C LEU A 174 8.31 15.32 -12.47
N ASN A 175 7.73 16.12 -11.59
CA ASN A 175 6.27 16.32 -11.53
C ASN A 175 5.67 16.90 -12.83
N THR A 176 6.51 17.44 -13.71
CA THR A 176 6.11 17.88 -15.06
C THR A 176 5.95 16.75 -16.06
N ALA A 177 6.52 15.56 -15.79
CA ALA A 177 6.43 14.43 -16.72
C ALA A 177 5.01 13.85 -16.76
N ALA A 178 4.49 13.64 -17.97
CA ALA A 178 3.13 13.14 -18.17
C ALA A 178 2.98 11.66 -17.81
N ASN A 179 4.04 10.88 -17.92
CA ASN A 179 4.05 9.45 -17.58
C ASN A 179 4.07 9.15 -16.07
N GLY A 180 4.16 10.18 -15.21
CA GLY A 180 3.84 10.05 -13.79
C GLY A 180 2.33 9.96 -13.50
N LEU A 181 1.47 10.35 -14.45
CA LEU A 181 0.02 10.16 -14.36
C LEU A 181 -0.35 8.69 -14.53
N PRO A 182 -1.42 8.21 -13.88
CA PRO A 182 -1.89 6.85 -14.03
C PRO A 182 -2.50 6.58 -15.41
N ASP A 183 -2.52 5.31 -15.78
CA ASP A 183 -3.25 4.81 -16.95
C ASP A 183 -4.78 4.83 -16.73
N ALA A 184 -5.55 4.31 -17.71
CA ALA A 184 -7.01 4.24 -17.63
C ALA A 184 -7.54 3.33 -16.50
N ASN A 185 -6.67 2.49 -15.92
CA ASN A 185 -6.98 1.64 -14.78
C ASN A 185 -6.52 2.26 -13.45
N LEU A 186 -6.17 3.54 -13.45
CA LEU A 186 -5.59 4.27 -12.32
C LEU A 186 -4.28 3.63 -11.79
N ARG A 187 -3.40 3.17 -12.67
CA ARG A 187 -2.15 2.50 -12.29
C ARG A 187 -0.94 3.12 -12.99
N VAL A 188 0.20 3.11 -12.29
CA VAL A 188 1.50 3.47 -12.88
C VAL A 188 2.43 2.28 -12.78
N LEU A 189 2.92 1.78 -13.94
CA LEU A 189 3.97 0.76 -13.99
C LEU A 189 5.27 1.35 -13.45
N VAL A 190 5.89 0.68 -12.47
CA VAL A 190 7.12 1.20 -11.83
C VAL A 190 8.31 0.27 -11.97
N LEU A 191 8.08 -1.01 -12.24
CA LEU A 191 9.13 -2.03 -12.30
C LEU A 191 8.64 -3.24 -13.10
N GLN A 192 9.53 -3.84 -13.90
CA GLN A 192 9.38 -5.19 -14.46
C GLN A 192 10.54 -6.06 -14.01
N VAL A 193 10.24 -7.28 -13.59
CA VAL A 193 11.25 -8.29 -13.23
C VAL A 193 10.88 -9.62 -13.85
N THR A 194 11.81 -10.25 -14.54
CA THR A 194 11.64 -11.62 -15.03
C THR A 194 12.60 -12.54 -14.28
N THR A 195 12.08 -13.61 -13.70
CA THR A 195 12.85 -14.61 -12.93
C THR A 195 12.22 -16.00 -13.06
N THR A 196 13.02 -17.04 -12.88
CA THR A 196 12.54 -18.43 -12.81
C THR A 196 12.04 -18.82 -11.44
N GLY A 197 12.28 -18.00 -10.43
CA GLY A 197 11.96 -18.29 -9.05
C GLY A 197 10.96 -17.31 -8.41
N SER A 198 10.98 -17.29 -7.09
CA SER A 198 10.16 -16.36 -6.30
C SER A 198 10.72 -14.94 -6.32
N ILE A 199 9.85 -13.98 -5.98
CA ILE A 199 10.21 -12.59 -5.82
C ILE A 199 9.55 -12.03 -4.57
N SER A 200 10.32 -11.32 -3.74
CA SER A 200 9.82 -10.65 -2.52
C SER A 200 10.65 -9.41 -2.20
N GLY A 201 10.15 -8.57 -1.32
CA GLY A 201 10.91 -7.40 -0.90
C GLY A 201 10.07 -6.29 -0.28
N VAL A 202 10.64 -5.08 -0.32
CA VAL A 202 10.00 -3.83 0.10
C VAL A 202 10.28 -2.79 -0.96
N LEU A 203 9.23 -2.19 -1.52
CA LEU A 203 9.33 -1.01 -2.39
C LEU A 203 8.91 0.23 -1.60
N ASN A 204 9.74 1.28 -1.66
CA ASN A 204 9.33 2.59 -1.16
C ASN A 204 9.07 3.50 -2.33
N TYR A 205 7.94 4.17 -2.32
CA TYR A 205 7.53 5.04 -3.42
C TYR A 205 6.91 6.35 -2.95
N GLN A 206 6.98 7.35 -3.83
CA GLN A 206 6.47 8.68 -3.60
C GLN A 206 5.39 9.02 -4.61
N VAL A 207 4.27 9.52 -4.10
CA VAL A 207 3.12 9.99 -4.87
C VAL A 207 2.83 11.44 -4.49
N PHE A 208 2.39 12.22 -5.48
CA PHE A 208 1.86 13.56 -5.32
C PHE A 208 0.34 13.51 -5.51
N PRO A 209 -0.46 13.48 -4.42
CA PRO A 209 -1.92 13.55 -4.50
C PRO A 209 -2.36 14.74 -5.35
N LEU A 210 -3.28 14.49 -6.30
CA LEU A 210 -3.79 15.48 -7.26
C LEU A 210 -2.68 16.26 -8.02
N GLY A 211 -1.48 15.65 -8.13
CA GLY A 211 -0.31 16.27 -8.73
C GLY A 211 0.34 17.39 -7.91
N VAL A 212 -0.06 17.57 -6.64
CA VAL A 212 0.43 18.64 -5.77
C VAL A 212 1.69 18.18 -5.02
N GLY A 213 2.86 18.67 -5.42
CA GLY A 213 4.14 18.26 -4.84
C GLY A 213 4.32 18.59 -3.36
N ALA A 214 3.60 19.61 -2.84
CA ALA A 214 3.63 19.96 -1.41
C ALA A 214 2.93 18.92 -0.53
N ASP A 215 1.98 18.16 -1.10
CA ASP A 215 1.17 17.16 -0.41
C ASP A 215 1.74 15.75 -0.61
N GLN A 216 3.03 15.64 -0.93
CA GLN A 216 3.70 14.37 -1.19
C GLN A 216 3.46 13.32 -0.09
N VAL A 217 3.20 12.10 -0.52
CA VAL A 217 3.07 10.93 0.35
C VAL A 217 4.19 9.95 0.00
N GLN A 218 4.87 9.44 1.02
CA GLN A 218 5.87 8.39 0.90
C GLN A 218 5.35 7.12 1.58
N ILE A 219 5.45 6.00 0.87
CA ILE A 219 4.89 4.73 1.30
C ILE A 219 5.99 3.68 1.23
N SER A 220 6.08 2.84 2.27
CA SER A 220 6.93 1.66 2.30
C SER A 220 6.02 0.44 2.23
N MET A 221 6.15 -0.35 1.16
CA MET A 221 5.25 -1.45 0.84
C MET A 221 5.99 -2.77 0.76
N PRO A 222 5.83 -3.67 1.74
CA PRO A 222 6.31 -5.04 1.61
C PRO A 222 5.46 -5.81 0.60
N PHE A 223 6.09 -6.73 -0.13
CA PHE A 223 5.42 -7.61 -1.08
C PHE A 223 6.06 -9.01 -1.07
N ASP A 224 5.26 -10.02 -1.41
CA ASP A 224 5.71 -11.40 -1.55
C ASP A 224 4.92 -12.07 -2.69
N GLY A 225 5.58 -12.22 -3.83
CA GLY A 225 4.97 -12.78 -5.05
C GLY A 225 3.92 -11.87 -5.69
N VAL A 226 2.86 -12.49 -6.19
CA VAL A 226 1.74 -11.87 -6.93
C VAL A 226 0.64 -11.46 -5.96
N GLY A 227 0.05 -10.30 -6.18
CA GLY A 227 -1.08 -9.82 -5.37
C GLY A 227 -1.17 -8.31 -5.34
N THR A 228 -2.14 -7.79 -4.60
CA THR A 228 -2.26 -6.39 -4.24
C THR A 228 -1.86 -6.24 -2.77
N PHE A 229 -0.85 -5.42 -2.53
CA PHE A 229 -0.25 -5.17 -1.23
C PHE A 229 -0.58 -3.76 -0.78
N GLY A 230 -0.86 -3.57 0.51
CA GLY A 230 -1.52 -2.36 0.98
C GLY A 230 -3.02 -2.43 0.64
N GLY A 231 -3.75 -1.35 0.75
CA GLY A 231 -5.19 -1.41 0.82
C GLY A 231 -5.60 -1.77 2.24
N ASP A 232 -6.64 -2.44 2.48
CA ASP A 232 -6.98 -2.86 3.83
C ASP A 232 -5.80 -3.63 4.43
N VAL A 233 -4.95 -2.93 5.22
CA VAL A 233 -4.13 -3.63 6.21
C VAL A 233 -5.14 -4.53 6.88
N ALA A 234 -4.91 -5.84 6.88
CA ALA A 234 -5.78 -6.77 7.57
C ALA A 234 -6.19 -6.09 8.85
N ASP A 235 -7.45 -5.70 8.90
CA ASP A 235 -8.03 -4.90 9.95
C ASP A 235 -7.34 -5.34 11.25
N PRO A 236 -6.63 -4.51 12.03
CA PRO A 236 -6.28 -4.94 13.34
C PRO A 236 -7.60 -5.40 13.89
N ALA A 237 -7.77 -6.74 14.05
CA ALA A 237 -9.08 -7.29 14.28
C ALA A 237 -9.61 -6.55 15.50
N CYS A 238 -10.39 -5.51 15.24
CA CYS A 238 -10.98 -4.64 16.26
C CYS A 238 -12.20 -5.34 16.79
N GLY A 239 -12.28 -5.47 18.08
CA GLY A 239 -13.36 -6.16 18.75
C GLY A 239 -13.13 -6.17 20.25
N CYS A 240 -14.02 -6.78 20.99
CA CYS A 240 -13.84 -6.90 22.41
C CYS A 240 -12.72 -7.90 22.76
N THR A 241 -11.65 -7.42 23.41
CA THR A 241 -10.52 -8.25 23.86
C THR A 241 -10.67 -8.77 25.29
N ASP A 242 -11.74 -8.42 26.02
CA ASP A 242 -11.99 -8.92 27.36
C ASP A 242 -12.62 -10.33 27.31
N ALA A 243 -11.85 -11.34 27.69
CA ALA A 243 -12.31 -12.73 27.73
C ALA A 243 -13.50 -12.99 28.69
N THR A 244 -13.85 -12.01 29.54
CA THR A 244 -15.01 -12.11 30.45
C THR A 244 -16.26 -11.46 29.86
N ALA A 245 -16.14 -10.71 28.79
CA ALA A 245 -17.25 -10.12 28.08
C ALA A 245 -18.05 -11.18 27.30
N CYS A 246 -19.36 -10.97 27.17
CA CYS A 246 -20.22 -11.91 26.44
C CYS A 246 -20.06 -11.81 24.91
N ASN A 247 -19.50 -10.73 24.42
CA ASN A 247 -19.15 -10.49 23.01
C ASN A 247 -17.64 -10.54 22.77
N PHE A 248 -16.89 -11.29 23.61
CA PHE A 248 -15.47 -11.51 23.42
C PHE A 248 -15.18 -12.05 22.01
N ASP A 249 -14.23 -11.42 21.33
CA ASP A 249 -13.72 -11.86 20.02
C ASP A 249 -12.27 -12.34 20.17
N ASP A 250 -12.03 -13.63 20.06
CA ASP A 250 -10.71 -14.25 20.20
C ASP A 250 -9.78 -13.92 19.03
N THR A 251 -10.30 -13.36 17.95
CA THR A 251 -9.53 -12.87 16.80
C THR A 251 -9.13 -11.40 16.95
N ALA A 252 -9.79 -10.65 17.85
CA ALA A 252 -9.48 -9.26 18.08
C ALA A 252 -8.08 -9.08 18.66
N THR A 253 -7.29 -8.22 18.03
CA THR A 253 -5.94 -7.83 18.48
C THR A 253 -5.94 -6.44 19.10
N TYR A 254 -7.05 -5.70 18.94
CA TYR A 254 -7.23 -4.35 19.49
C TYR A 254 -8.64 -4.19 20.05
N ASP A 255 -8.74 -3.63 21.27
CA ASP A 255 -10.03 -3.35 21.93
C ASP A 255 -10.67 -2.11 21.29
N ASP A 256 -11.85 -2.28 20.72
CA ASP A 256 -12.64 -1.21 20.10
C ASP A 256 -13.62 -0.55 21.07
N GLY A 257 -13.56 -0.92 22.36
CA GLY A 257 -14.49 -0.44 23.39
C GLY A 257 -15.89 -1.08 23.32
N SER A 258 -16.08 -2.09 22.44
CA SER A 258 -17.39 -2.76 22.28
C SER A 258 -17.69 -3.81 23.36
N CYS A 259 -16.78 -4.05 24.30
CA CYS A 259 -16.96 -5.05 25.33
C CYS A 259 -18.23 -4.84 26.14
N THR A 260 -19.09 -5.85 26.21
CA THR A 260 -20.34 -5.83 26.97
C THR A 260 -20.43 -7.05 27.87
N VAL A 261 -21.26 -6.93 28.91
CA VAL A 261 -21.55 -8.02 29.83
C VAL A 261 -23.01 -8.46 29.69
N ASN A 262 -23.31 -9.67 30.13
CA ASN A 262 -24.70 -10.09 30.23
C ASN A 262 -25.47 -9.25 31.24
N ASP A 263 -26.68 -8.85 30.88
CA ASP A 263 -27.62 -8.22 31.81
C ASP A 263 -28.19 -9.24 32.84
N ALA A 264 -29.10 -8.78 33.70
CA ALA A 264 -29.76 -9.63 34.70
C ALA A 264 -30.58 -10.78 34.07
N CYS A 265 -30.92 -10.68 32.78
CA CYS A 265 -31.66 -11.69 32.04
C CYS A 265 -30.73 -12.60 31.19
N GLY A 266 -29.41 -12.42 31.26
CA GLY A 266 -28.44 -13.19 30.52
C GLY A 266 -28.31 -12.78 29.05
N VAL A 267 -28.88 -11.61 28.69
CA VAL A 267 -28.75 -11.06 27.32
C VAL A 267 -27.49 -10.19 27.23
N CYS A 268 -26.64 -10.48 26.29
CA CYS A 268 -25.39 -9.73 26.07
C CYS A 268 -25.69 -8.28 25.69
N GLY A 269 -25.21 -7.33 26.49
CA GLY A 269 -25.47 -5.90 26.27
C GLY A 269 -26.93 -5.47 26.45
N GLY A 270 -27.76 -6.33 27.10
CA GLY A 270 -29.15 -6.06 27.33
C GLY A 270 -29.39 -5.00 28.43
N SER A 271 -30.61 -4.47 28.47
CA SER A 271 -31.03 -3.45 29.42
C SER A 271 -31.56 -4.02 30.75
N GLY A 272 -31.52 -5.35 30.92
CA GLY A 272 -32.11 -6.03 32.09
C GLY A 272 -33.61 -6.25 31.96
N ILE A 273 -34.27 -6.38 33.10
CA ILE A 273 -35.74 -6.58 33.16
C ILE A 273 -36.44 -5.34 32.62
N PRO A 274 -37.35 -5.45 31.61
CA PRO A 274 -38.06 -4.31 31.03
C PRO A 274 -38.87 -3.55 32.12
N GLU A 275 -39.00 -2.24 31.97
CA GLU A 275 -39.76 -1.41 32.89
C GLU A 275 -41.23 -1.85 32.92
N GLY A 276 -41.71 -2.26 34.11
CA GLY A 276 -43.06 -2.78 34.30
C GLY A 276 -43.15 -4.29 34.43
N ASP A 277 -42.09 -5.02 34.14
CA ASP A 277 -42.02 -6.46 34.33
C ASP A 277 -41.32 -6.81 35.65
N CYS A 278 -41.62 -8.00 36.20
CA CYS A 278 -41.03 -8.49 37.46
C CYS A 278 -39.83 -9.41 37.22
N ASP A 279 -39.75 -9.99 36.05
CA ASP A 279 -38.72 -10.95 35.63
C ASP A 279 -38.41 -10.85 34.12
N CYS A 280 -37.50 -11.68 33.69
CA CYS A 280 -37.06 -11.73 32.31
C CYS A 280 -38.06 -12.44 31.37
N ASP A 281 -39.08 -13.05 31.87
CA ASP A 281 -40.13 -13.79 31.13
C ASP A 281 -41.33 -12.91 30.78
N GLY A 282 -41.31 -11.62 31.20
CA GLY A 282 -42.35 -10.63 30.88
C GLY A 282 -43.58 -10.71 31.85
N ASN A 283 -43.38 -11.30 33.03
CA ASN A 283 -44.43 -11.28 34.02
C ASN A 283 -44.62 -9.89 34.62
N VAL A 284 -45.87 -9.45 34.80
CA VAL A 284 -46.23 -8.13 35.35
C VAL A 284 -46.61 -8.21 36.82
N LEU A 285 -46.65 -7.07 37.52
CA LEU A 285 -46.75 -6.93 38.98
C LEU A 285 -47.99 -7.55 39.62
N ASP A 286 -48.97 -8.00 38.87
CA ASP A 286 -50.15 -8.71 39.39
C ASP A 286 -49.95 -10.24 39.52
N GLU A 287 -48.81 -10.75 38.98
CA GLU A 287 -48.42 -12.16 38.99
C GLU A 287 -47.11 -12.43 39.72
N CYS A 288 -46.38 -11.39 40.17
CA CYS A 288 -45.11 -11.53 40.89
C CYS A 288 -45.31 -11.80 42.41
#